data_1a537a7184a564053d6a1811fda6154e
#
_entry.id   1a537a7184a564053d6a1811fda6154e
#
_cell.length_a   1.000
_cell.length_b   1.000
_cell.length_c   1.000
_cell.angle_alpha   90.00
_cell.angle_beta   90.00
_cell.angle_gamma   90.00
#
_symmetry.space_group_name_H-M   'P 1'
#
loop_
_entity.id
_entity.type
_entity.pdbx_description
1 polymer ?
#
loop_
_entity_poly.entity_id
_entity_poly.type
_entity_poly.pdbx_seq_one_letter_code
_entity_poly.pdbx_strand_id
1 'polypeptide(L)'
;MTRHDPNAERRIRWIARIAIVWVVVLVVRLGDLQIRKHEEIKKAAEKQQERPLSSRGARGSITDENGQPLAISVPTDTIFVSPKRIETSSNLETATLVLATGLNMKPDEVRKAILSSEGKRPVRIARQVPRRISSNLCGLSHSPGFDYMWCEEDEVREHPEGNLAAHVLGPVGRDHNGLYGLERSLQSVLAGAPGESRVVTDSARRAYQEEVKREAKFGTHVRLTLNSDIQYAAEQALLRAVLRHNVPRGAVTGSCGWRRTPRTGASTARAGAAPCPCPRTATWAIRRVAASPIGRPRRTGSST
;
A
#
# COMPACT_ATOMS: atom_id res chain seq x y z
N MET A 1 12.48 80.24 33.09
CA MET A 1 13.60 79.81 33.95
C MET A 1 13.32 78.36 34.32
N THR A 2 13.86 77.37 33.56
CA THR A 2 13.73 75.93 33.86
C THR A 2 14.78 75.58 34.91
N ARG A 3 14.32 75.28 36.14
CA ARG A 3 15.21 74.73 37.20
C ARG A 3 15.86 73.42 36.72
N HIS A 4 17.13 73.46 36.48
CA HIS A 4 17.93 72.30 36.14
C HIS A 4 18.18 71.50 37.44
N ASP A 5 17.45 70.39 37.65
CA ASP A 5 17.69 69.50 38.80
C ASP A 5 18.88 68.59 38.56
N PRO A 6 20.04 68.77 39.24
CA PRO A 6 21.24 67.94 39.02
C PRO A 6 21.01 66.45 39.35
N ASN A 7 20.02 66.12 40.14
CA ASN A 7 19.64 64.75 40.49
C ASN A 7 18.88 64.06 39.37
N ALA A 8 18.13 64.79 38.53
CA ALA A 8 17.44 64.26 37.38
C ALA A 8 18.44 63.76 36.31
N GLU A 9 19.50 64.57 36.05
CA GLU A 9 20.58 64.15 35.12
C GLU A 9 21.36 62.91 35.57
N ARG A 10 21.60 62.78 36.86
CA ARG A 10 22.23 61.53 37.39
C ARG A 10 21.31 60.32 37.19
N ARG A 11 20.03 60.40 37.44
CA ARG A 11 19.05 59.34 37.25
C ARG A 11 18.95 58.96 35.77
N ILE A 12 18.89 59.91 34.86
CA ILE A 12 18.87 59.66 33.43
C ILE A 12 20.14 58.94 32.95
N ARG A 13 21.31 59.35 33.43
CA ARG A 13 22.60 58.70 33.12
C ARG A 13 22.66 57.24 33.64
N TRP A 14 22.11 57.01 34.81
CA TRP A 14 22.03 55.63 35.35
C TRP A 14 21.08 54.77 34.52
N ILE A 15 19.89 55.26 34.16
CA ILE A 15 18.94 54.57 33.28
C ILE A 15 19.54 54.31 31.93
N ALA A 16 20.22 55.26 31.32
CA ALA A 16 20.92 55.06 30.05
C ALA A 16 22.02 54.01 30.11
N ARG A 17 22.80 53.96 31.21
CA ARG A 17 23.81 52.91 31.38
C ARG A 17 23.16 51.54 31.53
N ILE A 18 22.10 51.39 32.31
CA ILE A 18 21.38 50.13 32.45
C ILE A 18 20.81 49.67 31.10
N ALA A 19 20.21 50.59 30.33
CA ALA A 19 19.68 50.29 29.01
C ALA A 19 20.78 49.82 28.04
N ILE A 20 21.95 50.47 28.05
CA ILE A 20 23.11 50.05 27.23
C ILE A 20 23.59 48.65 27.61
N VAL A 21 23.74 48.38 28.92
CA VAL A 21 24.11 47.04 29.39
C VAL A 21 23.09 45.97 28.92
N TRP A 22 21.80 46.31 29.04
CA TRP A 22 20.74 45.40 28.62
C TRP A 22 20.78 45.11 27.12
N VAL A 23 21.02 46.14 26.29
CA VAL A 23 21.17 45.97 24.82
C VAL A 23 22.39 45.12 24.51
N VAL A 24 23.54 45.33 25.20
CA VAL A 24 24.73 44.48 25.01
C VAL A 24 24.43 43.02 25.34
N VAL A 25 23.73 42.75 26.44
CA VAL A 25 23.32 41.37 26.82
C VAL A 25 22.41 40.76 25.73
N LEU A 26 21.46 41.53 25.17
CA LEU A 26 20.60 41.05 24.07
C LEU A 26 21.40 40.73 22.82
N VAL A 27 22.37 41.57 22.44
CA VAL A 27 23.24 41.34 21.27
C VAL A 27 24.08 40.10 21.45
N VAL A 28 24.69 39.94 22.63
CA VAL A 28 25.48 38.73 22.94
C VAL A 28 24.59 37.47 22.90
N ARG A 29 23.38 37.56 23.47
CA ARG A 29 22.42 36.45 23.45
C ARG A 29 21.96 36.11 22.03
N LEU A 30 21.72 37.12 21.21
CA LEU A 30 21.34 36.95 19.82
C LEU A 30 22.49 36.29 19.02
N GLY A 31 23.74 36.73 19.24
CA GLY A 31 24.89 36.12 18.64
C GLY A 31 25.08 34.65 19.04
N ASP A 32 24.88 34.32 20.31
CA ASP A 32 24.94 32.92 20.79
C ASP A 32 23.88 32.04 20.10
N LEU A 33 22.66 32.55 19.97
CA LEU A 33 21.57 31.84 19.27
C LEU A 33 21.83 31.70 17.77
N GLN A 34 22.33 32.73 17.11
CA GLN A 34 22.51 32.74 15.66
C GLN A 34 23.78 32.02 15.20
N ILE A 35 24.84 31.97 16.02
CA ILE A 35 26.13 31.39 15.65
C ILE A 35 26.26 29.98 16.23
N ARG A 36 26.10 29.82 17.54
CA ARG A 36 26.40 28.55 18.21
C ARG A 36 25.24 27.55 18.12
N LYS A 37 23.97 28.02 18.24
CA LYS A 37 22.78 27.16 18.23
C LYS A 37 22.07 27.11 16.89
N HIS A 38 22.62 27.77 15.86
CA HIS A 38 21.99 27.82 14.53
C HIS A 38 21.72 26.42 13.96
N GLU A 39 22.72 25.55 13.99
CA GLU A 39 22.61 24.20 13.44
C GLU A 39 21.62 23.32 14.20
N GLU A 40 21.55 23.44 15.52
CA GLU A 40 20.60 22.68 16.32
C GLU A 40 19.16 23.15 16.08
N ILE A 41 18.94 24.45 16.04
CA ILE A 41 17.63 25.05 15.81
C ILE A 41 17.18 24.78 14.37
N LYS A 42 18.09 24.87 13.39
CA LYS A 42 17.81 24.54 12.00
C LYS A 42 17.41 23.08 11.85
N LYS A 43 18.13 22.14 12.42
CA LYS A 43 17.78 20.71 12.42
C LYS A 43 16.45 20.42 13.12
N ALA A 44 16.13 21.14 14.18
CA ALA A 44 14.84 21.01 14.87
C ALA A 44 13.69 21.56 14.02
N ALA A 45 13.88 22.68 13.33
CA ALA A 45 12.89 23.25 12.41
C ALA A 45 12.67 22.35 11.19
N GLU A 46 13.75 21.84 10.58
CA GLU A 46 13.68 20.89 9.47
C GLU A 46 12.88 19.63 9.86
N LYS A 47 13.14 19.06 11.05
CA LYS A 47 12.36 17.90 11.55
C LYS A 47 10.88 18.19 11.75
N GLN A 48 10.50 19.43 12.02
CA GLN A 48 9.10 19.81 12.17
C GLN A 48 8.40 20.04 10.83
N GLN A 49 9.13 20.54 9.84
CA GLN A 49 8.62 20.88 8.51
C GLN A 49 8.73 19.73 7.52
N GLU A 50 9.72 18.86 7.69
CA GLU A 50 9.95 17.71 6.82
C GLU A 50 9.09 16.53 7.23
N ARG A 51 8.33 16.01 6.27
CA ARG A 51 7.66 14.73 6.41
C ARG A 51 8.31 13.75 5.47
N PRO A 52 8.90 12.66 5.97
CA PRO A 52 9.33 11.58 5.11
C PRO A 52 8.09 10.94 4.49
N LEU A 53 7.99 11.01 3.18
CA LEU A 53 7.01 10.28 2.41
C LEU A 53 7.72 9.05 1.85
N SER A 54 7.30 7.86 2.26
CA SER A 54 7.79 6.63 1.66
C SER A 54 6.85 6.26 0.52
N SER A 55 7.33 6.38 -0.70
CA SER A 55 6.64 5.83 -1.87
C SER A 55 7.05 4.37 -2.04
N ARG A 56 6.09 3.47 -2.17
CA ARG A 56 6.39 2.07 -2.47
C ARG A 56 6.48 1.88 -3.98
N GLY A 57 7.51 1.15 -4.44
CA GLY A 57 7.55 0.67 -5.80
C GLY A 57 6.50 -0.44 -5.98
N ALA A 58 5.74 -0.39 -7.07
CA ALA A 58 4.74 -1.42 -7.35
C ALA A 58 5.38 -2.80 -7.47
N ARG A 59 4.69 -3.83 -6.94
CA ARG A 59 5.15 -5.21 -6.98
C ARG A 59 5.10 -5.77 -8.39
N GLY A 60 6.15 -6.50 -8.81
CA GLY A 60 6.25 -7.12 -10.13
C GLY A 60 5.11 -8.10 -10.39
N SER A 61 4.67 -8.21 -11.65
CA SER A 61 3.66 -9.18 -12.07
C SER A 61 4.26 -10.57 -12.22
N ILE A 62 3.40 -11.59 -12.07
CA ILE A 62 3.72 -12.99 -12.37
C ILE A 62 2.88 -13.39 -13.57
N THR A 63 3.53 -13.89 -14.60
CA THR A 63 2.89 -14.33 -15.85
C THR A 63 3.19 -15.81 -16.11
N ASP A 64 2.34 -16.44 -16.90
CA ASP A 64 2.56 -17.80 -17.40
C ASP A 64 3.59 -17.82 -18.57
N GLU A 65 3.82 -18.99 -19.19
CA GLU A 65 4.73 -19.13 -20.33
C GLU A 65 4.26 -18.38 -21.59
N ASN A 66 2.99 -18.08 -21.71
CA ASN A 66 2.39 -17.36 -22.83
C ASN A 66 2.30 -15.84 -22.56
N GLY A 67 2.69 -15.37 -21.36
CA GLY A 67 2.57 -13.98 -20.94
C GLY A 67 1.21 -13.63 -20.34
N GLN A 68 0.32 -14.62 -20.11
CA GLN A 68 -0.96 -14.40 -19.43
C GLN A 68 -0.72 -14.03 -17.97
N PRO A 69 -1.37 -12.98 -17.44
CA PRO A 69 -1.16 -12.54 -16.09
C PRO A 69 -1.82 -13.47 -15.06
N LEU A 70 -1.00 -14.08 -14.21
CA LEU A 70 -1.46 -14.93 -13.09
C LEU A 70 -1.61 -14.14 -11.80
N ALA A 71 -0.75 -13.16 -11.58
CA ALA A 71 -0.84 -12.24 -10.44
C ALA A 71 -0.34 -10.86 -10.84
N ILE A 72 -1.15 -9.84 -10.62
CA ILE A 72 -0.84 -8.44 -10.91
C ILE A 72 -1.08 -7.55 -9.70
N SER A 73 -0.35 -6.44 -9.61
CA SER A 73 -0.62 -5.40 -8.62
C SER A 73 -1.46 -4.31 -9.27
N VAL A 74 -2.61 -4.04 -8.70
CA VAL A 74 -3.54 -3.00 -9.17
C VAL A 74 -3.44 -1.81 -8.24
N PRO A 75 -3.20 -0.59 -8.75
CA PRO A 75 -3.13 0.60 -7.93
C PRO A 75 -4.49 0.91 -7.32
N THR A 76 -4.48 1.18 -6.02
CA THR A 76 -5.63 1.52 -5.20
C THR A 76 -5.25 2.67 -4.27
N ASP A 77 -6.23 3.22 -3.56
CA ASP A 77 -6.00 4.26 -2.57
C ASP A 77 -6.56 3.84 -1.22
N THR A 78 -5.88 4.23 -0.16
CA THR A 78 -6.35 4.09 1.21
C THR A 78 -6.75 5.47 1.73
N ILE A 79 -7.98 5.58 2.24
CA ILE A 79 -8.56 6.86 2.66
C ILE A 79 -8.46 7.01 4.16
N PHE A 80 -7.82 8.09 4.58
CA PHE A 80 -7.66 8.49 5.97
C PHE A 80 -8.45 9.75 6.28
N VAL A 81 -8.90 9.85 7.53
CA VAL A 81 -9.64 11.00 8.04
C VAL A 81 -9.07 11.38 9.40
N SER A 82 -8.94 12.69 9.63
CA SER A 82 -8.59 13.26 10.92
C SER A 82 -9.82 13.77 11.65
N PRO A 83 -10.31 13.08 12.70
CA PRO A 83 -11.50 13.52 13.43
C PRO A 83 -11.35 14.92 14.01
N LYS A 84 -10.15 15.25 14.52
CA LYS A 84 -9.84 16.58 15.06
C LYS A 84 -10.03 17.71 14.05
N ARG A 85 -9.77 17.45 12.77
CA ARG A 85 -9.95 18.45 11.71
C ARG A 85 -11.40 18.58 11.27
N ILE A 86 -12.20 17.50 11.38
CA ILE A 86 -13.64 17.57 11.12
C ILE A 86 -14.31 18.60 12.03
N GLU A 87 -13.98 18.60 13.32
CA GLU A 87 -14.52 19.56 14.29
C GLU A 87 -14.18 21.01 13.94
N THR A 88 -13.07 21.24 13.26
CA THR A 88 -12.60 22.60 12.91
C THR A 88 -13.09 23.05 11.53
N SER A 89 -13.16 22.15 10.56
CA SER A 89 -13.34 22.49 9.14
C SER A 89 -14.74 22.15 8.60
N SER A 90 -15.47 21.24 9.26
CA SER A 90 -16.75 20.73 8.75
C SER A 90 -17.64 20.20 9.88
N ASN A 91 -18.89 19.87 9.54
CA ASN A 91 -19.76 19.14 10.46
C ASN A 91 -19.57 17.65 10.30
N LEU A 92 -19.54 16.90 11.42
CA LEU A 92 -19.40 15.44 11.42
C LEU A 92 -20.43 14.74 10.52
N GLU A 93 -21.66 15.23 10.49
CA GLU A 93 -22.72 14.65 9.65
C GLU A 93 -22.43 14.83 8.16
N THR A 94 -22.01 16.02 7.75
CA THR A 94 -21.64 16.33 6.37
C THR A 94 -20.43 15.48 5.94
N ALA A 95 -19.38 15.41 6.77
CA ALA A 95 -18.21 14.58 6.50
C ALA A 95 -18.58 13.10 6.37
N THR A 96 -19.43 12.60 7.26
CA THR A 96 -19.92 11.22 7.22
C THR A 96 -20.71 10.95 5.94
N LEU A 97 -21.59 11.86 5.53
CA LEU A 97 -22.41 11.68 4.33
C LEU A 97 -21.55 11.70 3.05
N VAL A 98 -20.61 12.63 2.95
CA VAL A 98 -19.69 12.70 1.79
C VAL A 98 -18.87 11.43 1.65
N LEU A 99 -18.29 10.94 2.75
CA LEU A 99 -17.49 9.72 2.75
C LEU A 99 -18.37 8.49 2.46
N ALA A 100 -19.54 8.39 3.08
CA ALA A 100 -20.45 7.27 2.88
C ALA A 100 -20.94 7.18 1.42
N THR A 101 -21.31 8.31 0.84
CA THR A 101 -21.75 8.38 -0.57
C THR A 101 -20.60 8.08 -1.52
N GLY A 102 -19.41 8.68 -1.29
CA GLY A 102 -18.24 8.49 -2.16
C GLY A 102 -17.69 7.07 -2.11
N LEU A 103 -17.78 6.37 -0.98
CA LEU A 103 -17.29 5.01 -0.78
C LEU A 103 -18.36 3.93 -0.94
N ASN A 104 -19.62 4.32 -1.18
CA ASN A 104 -20.76 3.43 -1.18
C ASN A 104 -20.88 2.57 0.10
N MET A 105 -20.62 3.20 1.26
CA MET A 105 -20.68 2.59 2.59
C MET A 105 -21.91 3.12 3.35
N LYS A 106 -22.30 2.40 4.40
CA LYS A 106 -23.38 2.88 5.28
C LYS A 106 -22.89 4.04 6.14
N PRO A 107 -23.66 5.15 6.27
CA PRO A 107 -23.25 6.30 7.07
C PRO A 107 -22.91 5.95 8.53
N ASP A 108 -23.65 5.00 9.13
CA ASP A 108 -23.43 4.56 10.51
C ASP A 108 -22.06 3.88 10.69
N GLU A 109 -21.60 3.11 9.69
CA GLU A 109 -20.29 2.45 9.72
C GLU A 109 -19.17 3.48 9.65
N VAL A 110 -19.30 4.47 8.77
CA VAL A 110 -18.35 5.58 8.63
C VAL A 110 -18.30 6.41 9.90
N ARG A 111 -19.46 6.77 10.45
CA ARG A 111 -19.58 7.51 11.71
C ARG A 111 -18.93 6.76 12.86
N LYS A 112 -19.21 5.47 12.99
CA LYS A 112 -18.61 4.61 14.02
C LYS A 112 -17.08 4.53 13.87
N ALA A 113 -16.58 4.42 12.64
CA ALA A 113 -15.16 4.41 12.37
C ALA A 113 -14.49 5.74 12.78
N ILE A 114 -15.07 6.88 12.45
CA ILE A 114 -14.55 8.20 12.82
C ILE A 114 -14.51 8.36 14.35
N LEU A 115 -15.57 7.97 15.04
CA LEU A 115 -15.68 8.12 16.51
C LEU A 115 -14.80 7.12 17.27
N SER A 116 -14.39 5.99 16.66
CA SER A 116 -13.62 4.94 17.33
C SER A 116 -12.24 5.38 17.82
N SER A 117 -11.70 6.49 17.30
CA SER A 117 -10.35 6.98 17.62
C SER A 117 -10.28 8.00 18.76
N GLU A 118 -11.37 8.21 19.49
CA GLU A 118 -11.43 9.25 20.54
C GLU A 118 -10.97 10.65 20.06
N GLY A 119 -11.06 10.94 18.78
CA GLY A 119 -10.70 12.22 18.20
C GLY A 119 -9.19 12.56 18.12
N LYS A 120 -8.31 11.72 18.63
CA LYS A 120 -6.88 12.06 18.80
C LYS A 120 -5.98 11.66 17.62
N ARG A 121 -6.31 10.60 16.91
CA ARG A 121 -5.47 10.04 15.83
C ARG A 121 -6.22 9.96 14.51
N PRO A 122 -5.52 10.05 13.38
CA PRO A 122 -6.11 9.76 12.08
C PRO A 122 -6.70 8.36 12.04
N VAL A 123 -7.86 8.24 11.42
CA VAL A 123 -8.58 6.97 11.23
C VAL A 123 -8.56 6.59 9.76
N ARG A 124 -8.27 5.35 9.50
CA ARG A 124 -8.43 4.77 8.16
C ARG A 124 -9.88 4.33 7.98
N ILE A 125 -10.58 5.00 7.06
CA ILE A 125 -12.00 4.71 6.78
C ILE A 125 -12.13 3.53 5.81
N ALA A 126 -11.39 3.57 4.71
CA ALA A 126 -11.41 2.50 3.73
C ALA A 126 -10.01 2.21 3.22
N ARG A 127 -9.74 0.94 2.95
CA ARG A 127 -8.47 0.47 2.42
C ARG A 127 -8.66 -0.15 1.05
N GLN A 128 -7.64 -0.01 0.19
CA GLN A 128 -7.59 -0.64 -1.12
C GLN A 128 -8.82 -0.31 -1.98
N VAL A 129 -9.23 0.97 -1.94
CA VAL A 129 -10.32 1.47 -2.76
C VAL A 129 -9.83 1.62 -4.20
N PRO A 130 -10.54 1.03 -5.18
CA PRO A 130 -10.17 1.20 -6.58
C PRO A 130 -10.09 2.68 -6.97
N ARG A 131 -9.06 3.08 -7.71
CA ARG A 131 -8.85 4.49 -8.11
C ARG A 131 -10.06 5.12 -8.80
N ARG A 132 -10.85 4.33 -9.50
CA ARG A 132 -12.10 4.81 -10.12
C ARG A 132 -13.10 5.38 -9.10
N ILE A 133 -13.11 4.84 -7.86
CA ILE A 133 -14.01 5.29 -6.78
C ILE A 133 -13.33 6.37 -5.96
N SER A 134 -12.07 6.20 -5.63
CA SER A 134 -11.33 7.12 -4.75
C SER A 134 -10.96 8.44 -5.40
N SER A 135 -10.80 8.50 -6.74
CA SER A 135 -10.36 9.70 -7.46
C SER A 135 -11.22 10.93 -7.16
N ASN A 136 -12.52 10.76 -7.07
CA ASN A 136 -13.44 11.86 -6.75
C ASN A 136 -13.21 12.39 -5.33
N LEU A 137 -13.08 11.49 -4.35
CA LEU A 137 -12.83 11.85 -2.95
C LEU A 137 -11.43 12.44 -2.76
N CYS A 138 -10.43 11.84 -3.39
CA CYS A 138 -9.06 12.33 -3.34
C CYS A 138 -8.90 13.69 -4.03
N GLY A 139 -9.65 13.95 -5.09
CA GLY A 139 -9.76 15.28 -5.70
C GLY A 139 -10.34 16.32 -4.75
N LEU A 140 -11.39 15.95 -4.02
CA LEU A 140 -12.02 16.83 -3.02
C LEU A 140 -11.10 17.16 -1.84
N SER A 141 -10.19 16.27 -1.46
CA SER A 141 -9.28 16.48 -0.33
C SER A 141 -8.38 17.72 -0.48
N HIS A 142 -8.19 18.20 -1.70
CA HIS A 142 -7.44 19.43 -2.00
C HIS A 142 -8.30 20.70 -1.98
N SER A 143 -9.63 20.56 -1.82
CA SER A 143 -10.56 21.68 -1.81
C SER A 143 -10.71 22.24 -0.40
N PRO A 144 -10.96 23.55 -0.25
CA PRO A 144 -11.24 24.18 1.04
C PRO A 144 -12.43 23.49 1.73
N GLY A 145 -12.29 23.19 3.01
CA GLY A 145 -13.32 22.51 3.80
C GLY A 145 -13.26 20.99 3.81
N PHE A 146 -12.35 20.38 3.04
CA PHE A 146 -12.13 18.92 3.00
C PHE A 146 -10.73 18.49 3.47
N ASP A 147 -9.99 19.39 4.09
CA ASP A 147 -8.64 19.15 4.61
C ASP A 147 -8.59 18.16 5.79
N TYR A 148 -9.75 17.68 6.24
CA TYR A 148 -9.88 16.61 7.23
C TYR A 148 -9.61 15.23 6.67
N MET A 149 -9.61 15.04 5.34
CA MET A 149 -9.33 13.76 4.69
C MET A 149 -8.13 13.83 3.76
N TRP A 150 -7.46 12.70 3.54
CA TRP A 150 -6.43 12.53 2.53
C TRP A 150 -6.36 11.09 2.07
N CYS A 151 -5.76 10.89 0.91
CA CYS A 151 -5.55 9.59 0.30
C CYS A 151 -4.07 9.24 0.34
N GLU A 152 -3.78 7.98 0.62
CA GLU A 152 -2.45 7.40 0.46
C GLU A 152 -2.50 6.32 -0.61
N GLU A 153 -1.53 6.34 -1.52
CA GLU A 153 -1.42 5.32 -2.55
C GLU A 153 -1.17 3.95 -1.91
N ASP A 154 -1.93 2.97 -2.32
CA ASP A 154 -1.83 1.56 -1.92
C ASP A 154 -1.93 0.68 -3.17
N GLU A 155 -1.68 -0.59 -3.04
CA GLU A 155 -1.87 -1.57 -4.10
C GLU A 155 -2.58 -2.82 -3.58
N VAL A 156 -3.32 -3.47 -4.45
CA VAL A 156 -3.93 -4.76 -4.16
C VAL A 156 -3.40 -5.80 -5.12
N ARG A 157 -3.11 -6.99 -4.60
CA ARG A 157 -2.70 -8.12 -5.43
C ARG A 157 -3.92 -8.82 -5.97
N GLU A 158 -4.11 -8.75 -7.27
CA GLU A 158 -5.20 -9.42 -7.96
C GLU A 158 -4.69 -10.62 -8.75
N HIS A 159 -5.56 -11.65 -8.80
CA HIS A 159 -5.33 -12.87 -9.58
C HIS A 159 -6.43 -12.94 -10.63
N PRO A 160 -6.17 -12.50 -11.88
CA PRO A 160 -7.19 -12.43 -12.92
C PRO A 160 -7.85 -13.79 -13.21
N GLU A 161 -7.06 -14.86 -13.12
CA GLU A 161 -7.52 -16.24 -13.28
C GLU A 161 -8.14 -16.84 -12.00
N GLY A 162 -8.43 -16.00 -11.00
CA GLY A 162 -9.07 -16.40 -9.76
C GLY A 162 -8.23 -17.39 -8.95
N ASN A 163 -8.71 -18.62 -8.78
CA ASN A 163 -8.05 -19.63 -7.95
C ASN A 163 -7.03 -20.47 -8.71
N LEU A 164 -6.81 -20.22 -10.00
CA LEU A 164 -5.88 -21.00 -10.81
C LEU A 164 -4.47 -20.96 -10.22
N ALA A 165 -3.88 -22.13 -10.00
CA ALA A 165 -2.56 -22.29 -9.40
C ALA A 165 -2.37 -21.56 -8.04
N ALA A 166 -3.44 -21.23 -7.32
CA ALA A 166 -3.39 -20.45 -6.08
C ALA A 166 -2.42 -21.05 -5.02
N HIS A 167 -2.32 -22.38 -4.97
CA HIS A 167 -1.40 -23.07 -4.06
C HIS A 167 0.07 -22.95 -4.46
N VAL A 168 0.36 -22.67 -5.73
CA VAL A 168 1.70 -22.44 -6.27
C VAL A 168 2.07 -20.98 -6.09
N LEU A 169 1.17 -20.08 -6.50
CA LEU A 169 1.37 -18.62 -6.41
C LEU A 169 1.48 -18.16 -4.96
N GLY A 170 0.51 -18.53 -4.15
CA GLY A 170 0.35 -18.06 -2.77
C GLY A 170 -0.22 -16.64 -2.68
N PRO A 171 -0.79 -16.28 -1.54
CA PRO A 171 -1.33 -14.94 -1.30
C PRO A 171 -0.27 -13.98 -0.80
N VAL A 172 -0.56 -12.70 -0.98
CA VAL A 172 0.17 -11.57 -0.42
C VAL A 172 -0.56 -11.05 0.81
N GLY A 173 0.17 -10.79 1.87
CA GLY A 173 -0.38 -10.23 3.12
C GLY A 173 -0.71 -8.75 2.99
N ARG A 174 -1.34 -8.22 4.03
CA ARG A 174 -1.69 -6.80 4.11
C ARG A 174 -0.49 -5.86 4.06
N ASP A 175 0.69 -6.36 4.41
CA ASP A 175 1.96 -5.61 4.38
C ASP A 175 2.69 -5.77 3.04
N HIS A 176 2.00 -6.27 2.01
CA HIS A 176 2.52 -6.55 0.67
C HIS A 176 3.65 -7.59 0.64
N ASN A 177 3.79 -8.39 1.69
CA ASN A 177 4.72 -9.50 1.76
C ASN A 177 4.05 -10.80 1.35
N GLY A 178 4.73 -11.61 0.52
CA GLY A 178 4.27 -12.95 0.17
C GLY A 178 4.24 -13.85 1.40
N LEU A 179 3.09 -14.49 1.67
CA LEU A 179 2.92 -15.34 2.86
C LEU A 179 3.45 -16.76 2.62
N TYR A 180 3.20 -17.33 1.46
CA TYR A 180 3.73 -18.64 1.04
C TYR A 180 3.77 -18.72 -0.50
N GLY A 181 4.19 -19.89 -1.03
CA GLY A 181 4.29 -20.13 -2.46
C GLY A 181 5.37 -19.29 -3.15
N LEU A 182 5.17 -19.03 -4.43
CA LEU A 182 6.09 -18.23 -5.25
C LEU A 182 6.17 -16.78 -4.79
N GLU A 183 5.06 -16.23 -4.32
CA GLU A 183 5.02 -14.86 -3.79
C GLU A 183 6.00 -14.66 -2.63
N ARG A 184 6.16 -15.68 -1.78
CA ARG A 184 7.14 -15.66 -0.69
C ARG A 184 8.54 -15.98 -1.17
N SER A 185 8.69 -17.01 -1.99
CA SER A 185 10.02 -17.47 -2.45
C SER A 185 10.72 -16.42 -3.30
N LEU A 186 9.96 -15.66 -4.09
CA LEU A 186 10.46 -14.62 -4.97
C LEU A 186 10.25 -13.20 -4.39
N GLN A 187 10.04 -13.09 -3.08
CA GLN A 187 9.78 -11.80 -2.42
C GLN A 187 10.84 -10.74 -2.76
N SER A 188 12.12 -11.10 -2.74
CA SER A 188 13.23 -10.17 -3.01
C SER A 188 13.28 -9.68 -4.46
N VAL A 189 12.67 -10.42 -5.39
CA VAL A 189 12.62 -10.08 -6.82
C VAL A 189 11.35 -9.31 -7.14
N LEU A 190 10.22 -9.79 -6.60
CA LEU A 190 8.90 -9.22 -6.85
C LEU A 190 8.66 -7.92 -6.08
N ALA A 191 9.15 -7.81 -4.86
CA ALA A 191 9.00 -6.59 -4.09
C ALA A 191 9.90 -5.50 -4.67
N GLY A 192 9.32 -4.37 -5.01
CA GLY A 192 10.09 -3.18 -5.32
C GLY A 192 10.86 -2.65 -4.11
N ALA A 193 11.79 -1.75 -4.32
CA ALA A 193 12.44 -1.03 -3.24
C ALA A 193 11.65 0.27 -2.95
N PRO A 194 11.40 0.59 -1.68
CA PRO A 194 10.72 1.83 -1.33
C PRO A 194 11.58 3.03 -1.71
N GLY A 195 10.94 4.05 -2.27
CA GLY A 195 11.49 5.37 -2.45
C GLY A 195 11.35 6.18 -1.16
N GLU A 196 12.19 7.19 -1.02
CA GLU A 196 12.10 8.18 0.03
C GLU A 196 12.01 9.57 -0.61
N SER A 197 10.91 10.26 -0.41
CA SER A 197 10.80 11.67 -0.71
C SER A 197 10.61 12.47 0.58
N ARG A 198 11.11 13.69 0.58
CA ARG A 198 10.86 14.67 1.63
C ARG A 198 9.89 15.70 1.11
N VAL A 199 8.82 15.86 1.82
CA VAL A 199 7.88 16.94 1.55
C VAL A 199 8.07 18.01 2.60
N VAL A 200 8.42 19.21 2.16
CA VAL A 200 8.51 20.39 3.02
C VAL A 200 7.12 21.05 3.07
N THR A 201 6.60 21.16 4.27
CA THR A 201 5.27 21.72 4.50
C THR A 201 5.35 23.06 5.22
N ASP A 202 4.46 23.97 4.89
CA ASP A 202 4.27 25.24 5.61
C ASP A 202 3.59 25.03 6.98
N SER A 203 3.40 26.10 7.73
CA SER A 203 2.67 26.09 9.00
C SER A 203 1.23 25.58 8.89
N ALA A 204 0.61 25.75 7.71
CA ALA A 204 -0.72 25.23 7.39
C ALA A 204 -0.70 23.79 6.84
N ARG A 205 0.48 23.14 6.84
CA ARG A 205 0.72 21.80 6.32
C ARG A 205 0.47 21.63 4.82
N ARG A 206 0.58 22.70 4.05
CA ARG A 206 0.53 22.65 2.59
C ARG A 206 1.93 22.28 2.09
N ALA A 207 2.01 21.27 1.25
CA ALA A 207 3.24 20.89 0.58
C ALA A 207 3.60 21.98 -0.43
N TYR A 208 4.78 22.58 -0.31
CA TYR A 208 5.26 23.56 -1.26
C TYR A 208 6.53 23.11 -2.01
N GLN A 209 7.21 22.13 -1.49
CA GLN A 209 8.39 21.55 -2.12
C GLN A 209 8.48 20.06 -1.81
N GLU A 210 8.69 19.27 -2.85
CA GLU A 210 8.99 17.84 -2.73
C GLU A 210 10.41 17.60 -3.22
N GLU A 211 11.25 17.02 -2.37
CA GLU A 211 12.59 16.59 -2.68
C GLU A 211 12.66 15.07 -2.67
N VAL A 212 12.86 14.48 -3.84
CA VAL A 212 13.02 13.03 -3.98
C VAL A 212 14.45 12.66 -3.61
N LYS A 213 14.64 11.99 -2.48
CA LYS A 213 15.96 11.49 -2.04
C LYS A 213 16.34 10.20 -2.75
N ARG A 214 15.38 9.33 -2.92
CA ARG A 214 15.56 8.04 -3.59
C ARG A 214 14.26 7.67 -4.29
N GLU A 215 14.38 7.42 -5.58
CA GLU A 215 13.23 6.95 -6.37
C GLU A 215 12.82 5.53 -5.95
N ALA A 216 11.51 5.28 -5.92
CA ALA A 216 10.96 3.96 -5.73
C ALA A 216 11.33 3.07 -6.93
N LYS A 217 11.85 1.89 -6.67
CA LYS A 217 12.13 0.91 -7.72
C LYS A 217 10.98 -0.09 -7.79
N PHE A 218 10.45 -0.27 -8.98
CA PHE A 218 9.44 -1.29 -9.25
C PHE A 218 10.02 -2.69 -9.09
N GLY A 219 9.19 -3.63 -8.63
CA GLY A 219 9.55 -5.03 -8.60
C GLY A 219 9.71 -5.61 -10.00
N THR A 220 10.55 -6.63 -10.13
CA THR A 220 10.80 -7.29 -11.41
C THR A 220 9.64 -8.21 -11.76
N HIS A 221 9.21 -8.17 -13.02
CA HIS A 221 8.22 -9.10 -13.55
C HIS A 221 8.82 -10.50 -13.69
N VAL A 222 8.07 -11.51 -13.32
CA VAL A 222 8.50 -12.91 -13.37
C VAL A 222 7.62 -13.69 -14.33
N ARG A 223 8.25 -14.36 -15.29
CA ARG A 223 7.56 -15.27 -16.20
C ARG A 223 7.82 -16.70 -15.76
N LEU A 224 6.73 -17.45 -15.56
CA LEU A 224 6.78 -18.85 -15.19
C LEU A 224 6.82 -19.74 -16.44
N THR A 225 7.25 -20.97 -16.25
CA THR A 225 7.13 -22.04 -17.24
C THR A 225 5.80 -22.79 -17.13
N LEU A 226 4.89 -22.32 -16.30
CA LEU A 226 3.56 -22.88 -16.11
C LEU A 226 2.68 -22.42 -17.27
N ASN A 227 1.91 -23.35 -17.85
CA ASN A 227 0.90 -23.07 -18.87
C ASN A 227 -0.48 -23.06 -18.20
N SER A 228 -1.20 -21.94 -18.33
CA SER A 228 -2.50 -21.73 -17.69
C SER A 228 -3.55 -22.71 -18.16
N ASP A 229 -3.57 -23.05 -19.46
CA ASP A 229 -4.58 -23.96 -20.03
C ASP A 229 -4.39 -25.38 -19.52
N ILE A 230 -3.14 -25.84 -19.47
CA ILE A 230 -2.81 -27.19 -18.95
C ILE A 230 -3.13 -27.24 -17.45
N GLN A 231 -2.78 -26.22 -16.70
CA GLN A 231 -3.05 -26.11 -15.27
C GLN A 231 -4.56 -26.15 -15.01
N TYR A 232 -5.35 -25.38 -15.77
CA TYR A 232 -6.79 -25.36 -15.67
C TYR A 232 -7.41 -26.72 -15.96
N ALA A 233 -7.00 -27.36 -17.07
CA ALA A 233 -7.48 -28.68 -17.43
C ALA A 233 -7.18 -29.73 -16.34
N ALA A 234 -5.99 -29.68 -15.75
CA ALA A 234 -5.58 -30.57 -14.66
C ALA A 234 -6.40 -30.34 -13.38
N GLU A 235 -6.64 -29.09 -13.00
CA GLU A 235 -7.46 -28.73 -11.83
C GLU A 235 -8.91 -29.16 -12.01
N GLN A 236 -9.49 -28.97 -13.20
CA GLN A 236 -10.84 -29.42 -13.51
C GLN A 236 -10.98 -30.96 -13.50
N ALA A 237 -9.97 -31.64 -14.01
CA ALA A 237 -9.95 -33.11 -13.98
C ALA A 237 -9.87 -33.64 -12.53
N LEU A 238 -9.02 -33.00 -11.71
CA LEU A 238 -8.86 -33.34 -10.29
C LEU A 238 -10.16 -33.08 -9.53
N LEU A 239 -10.79 -31.91 -9.73
CA LEU A 239 -12.04 -31.54 -9.08
C LEU A 239 -13.15 -32.56 -9.40
N ARG A 240 -13.29 -32.94 -10.67
CA ARG A 240 -14.26 -33.97 -11.09
C ARG A 240 -13.99 -35.34 -10.45
N ALA A 241 -12.71 -35.73 -10.34
CA ALA A 241 -12.32 -36.98 -9.69
C ALA A 241 -12.62 -36.96 -8.18
N VAL A 242 -12.28 -35.88 -7.49
CA VAL A 242 -12.56 -35.68 -6.05
C VAL A 242 -14.06 -35.75 -5.76
N LEU A 243 -14.88 -35.08 -6.57
CA LEU A 243 -16.34 -35.10 -6.42
C LEU A 243 -16.94 -36.49 -6.73
N ARG A 244 -16.46 -37.16 -7.79
CA ARG A 244 -16.94 -38.47 -8.18
C ARG A 244 -16.66 -39.54 -7.14
N HIS A 245 -15.49 -39.51 -6.56
CA HIS A 245 -15.03 -40.54 -5.61
C HIS A 245 -15.19 -40.13 -4.14
N ASN A 246 -15.74 -38.94 -3.88
CA ASN A 246 -15.93 -38.38 -2.54
C ASN A 246 -14.69 -38.49 -1.64
N VAL A 247 -13.53 -38.23 -2.22
CA VAL A 247 -12.24 -38.30 -1.51
C VAL A 247 -11.87 -36.90 -0.97
N PRO A 248 -11.30 -36.80 0.25
CA PRO A 248 -10.97 -35.50 0.87
C PRO A 248 -9.75 -34.83 0.25
N ARG A 249 -8.94 -35.57 -0.53
CA ARG A 249 -7.68 -35.05 -1.11
C ARG A 249 -7.35 -35.78 -2.41
N GLY A 250 -6.74 -35.06 -3.34
CA GLY A 250 -6.25 -35.61 -4.59
C GLY A 250 -5.01 -34.86 -5.08
N ALA A 251 -4.25 -35.51 -5.95
CA ALA A 251 -3.16 -34.88 -6.69
C ALA A 251 -3.18 -35.41 -8.12
N VAL A 252 -2.84 -34.52 -9.07
CA VAL A 252 -2.64 -34.88 -10.48
C VAL A 252 -1.19 -34.59 -10.84
N THR A 253 -0.55 -35.55 -11.47
CA THR A 253 0.79 -35.38 -12.07
C THR A 253 0.70 -35.73 -13.55
N GLY A 254 1.11 -34.79 -14.39
CA GLY A 254 1.22 -35.02 -15.84
C GLY A 254 2.69 -35.11 -16.24
N SER A 255 3.02 -36.09 -17.08
CA SER A 255 4.31 -36.13 -17.74
C SER A 255 4.13 -36.10 -19.24
N CYS A 256 4.87 -35.25 -19.93
CA CYS A 256 4.93 -35.26 -21.39
C CYS A 256 5.86 -36.36 -21.83
N GLY A 257 5.30 -37.51 -22.19
CA GLY A 257 6.07 -38.64 -22.68
C GLY A 257 6.31 -38.49 -24.19
N TRP A 258 7.57 -38.38 -24.60
CA TRP A 258 7.93 -38.56 -25.96
C TRP A 258 7.72 -40.06 -26.28
N ARG A 259 6.65 -40.40 -27.02
CA ARG A 259 6.62 -41.71 -27.71
C ARG A 259 7.63 -41.58 -28.85
N ARG A 260 8.76 -42.28 -28.68
CA ARG A 260 9.57 -42.69 -29.85
C ARG A 260 8.67 -43.59 -30.66
N THR A 261 8.14 -43.10 -31.77
CA THR A 261 7.59 -43.97 -32.81
C THR A 261 8.74 -44.88 -33.26
N PRO A 262 8.55 -46.21 -33.29
CA PRO A 262 9.57 -47.09 -33.87
C PRO A 262 9.74 -46.65 -35.33
N ARG A 263 10.99 -46.47 -35.73
CA ARG A 263 11.36 -46.25 -37.12
C ARG A 263 11.05 -47.52 -37.90
N THR A 264 9.87 -47.66 -38.40
CA THR A 264 9.62 -48.50 -39.58
C THR A 264 9.78 -47.61 -40.76
N GLY A 265 10.77 -48.00 -41.61
CA GLY A 265 11.11 -47.20 -42.78
C GLY A 265 9.96 -47.08 -43.75
N ALA A 266 9.89 -45.97 -44.36
CA ALA A 266 9.63 -45.64 -45.75
C ALA A 266 8.99 -44.23 -45.88
N SER A 267 9.77 -43.40 -46.50
CA SER A 267 9.44 -42.18 -47.29
C SER A 267 7.96 -41.76 -47.37
N THR A 268 7.67 -40.57 -46.95
CA THR A 268 7.24 -39.44 -47.78
C THR A 268 7.06 -38.20 -46.91
N ALA A 269 7.76 -37.15 -47.33
CA ALA A 269 7.70 -35.85 -46.69
C ALA A 269 6.30 -35.23 -46.86
N ARG A 270 5.71 -34.77 -45.75
CA ARG A 270 4.81 -33.57 -45.72
C ARG A 270 5.14 -32.71 -44.52
N ALA A 271 5.50 -31.50 -44.87
CA ALA A 271 5.81 -30.41 -43.96
C ALA A 271 4.59 -30.04 -43.14
N GLY A 272 4.81 -29.66 -41.88
CA GLY A 272 3.86 -28.84 -41.12
C GLY A 272 3.42 -29.42 -39.77
N ALA A 273 4.32 -29.68 -38.85
CA ALA A 273 4.02 -29.70 -37.43
C ALA A 273 5.23 -29.12 -36.69
N ALA A 274 5.07 -27.91 -36.18
CA ALA A 274 6.10 -27.31 -35.33
C ALA A 274 6.37 -28.22 -34.11
N PRO A 275 7.62 -28.41 -33.73
CA PRO A 275 7.93 -29.21 -32.53
C PRO A 275 7.49 -28.42 -31.29
N CYS A 276 6.65 -29.03 -30.44
CA CYS A 276 6.38 -28.52 -29.12
C CYS A 276 7.71 -28.38 -28.35
N PRO A 277 8.06 -27.20 -27.83
CA PRO A 277 9.21 -27.00 -26.99
C PRO A 277 8.86 -27.45 -25.55
N CYS A 278 8.82 -28.76 -25.30
CA CYS A 278 8.75 -29.25 -23.91
C CYS A 278 10.17 -29.42 -23.37
N PRO A 279 10.56 -28.68 -22.32
CA PRO A 279 11.81 -28.98 -21.62
C PRO A 279 11.70 -30.37 -20.98
N ARG A 280 12.81 -31.07 -20.99
CA ARG A 280 12.96 -32.42 -20.40
C ARG A 280 12.58 -32.34 -18.92
N THR A 281 11.55 -33.11 -18.51
CA THR A 281 11.09 -33.30 -17.13
C THR A 281 10.57 -32.02 -16.40
N ALA A 282 9.34 -31.66 -16.65
CA ALA A 282 8.56 -30.82 -15.71
C ALA A 282 7.67 -31.78 -14.88
N THR A 283 8.03 -31.98 -13.64
CA THR A 283 7.19 -32.73 -12.69
C THR A 283 6.30 -31.71 -12.00
N TRP A 284 5.00 -31.70 -12.32
CA TRP A 284 4.00 -30.82 -11.71
C TRP A 284 3.40 -31.52 -10.51
N ALA A 285 3.69 -31.08 -9.32
CA ALA A 285 3.08 -31.58 -8.09
C ALA A 285 1.97 -30.62 -7.65
N ILE A 286 0.72 -30.97 -7.91
CA ILE A 286 -0.46 -30.25 -7.36
C ILE A 286 -0.78 -30.88 -6.00
N ARG A 287 -0.50 -30.16 -4.94
CA ARG A 287 -0.79 -30.61 -3.57
C ARG A 287 -2.04 -29.93 -3.03
N ARG A 288 -3.08 -30.72 -2.76
CA ARG A 288 -4.26 -30.48 -1.91
C ARG A 288 -5.28 -29.43 -2.36
N VAL A 289 -6.41 -29.92 -2.87
CA VAL A 289 -7.70 -29.22 -2.75
C VAL A 289 -8.34 -29.70 -1.44
N ALA A 290 -8.43 -28.85 -0.43
CA ALA A 290 -9.21 -29.12 0.77
C ALA A 290 -10.67 -28.71 0.46
N ALA A 291 -11.58 -29.66 0.42
CA ALA A 291 -13.00 -29.35 0.42
C ALA A 291 -13.35 -28.74 1.78
N SER A 292 -13.84 -27.51 1.80
CA SER A 292 -14.46 -26.93 2.99
C SER A 292 -15.64 -27.80 3.40
N PRO A 293 -15.83 -28.12 4.70
CA PRO A 293 -16.98 -28.89 5.13
C PRO A 293 -18.26 -28.09 4.85
N ILE A 294 -19.05 -28.59 3.93
CA ILE A 294 -20.43 -28.14 3.72
C ILE A 294 -21.15 -28.35 5.05
N GLY A 295 -21.59 -27.25 5.67
CA GLY A 295 -22.31 -27.25 6.94
C GLY A 295 -23.49 -28.23 6.91
N ARG A 296 -23.49 -29.21 7.81
CA ARG A 296 -24.67 -30.04 8.05
C ARG A 296 -25.85 -29.17 8.44
N PRO A 297 -27.04 -29.33 7.86
CA PRO A 297 -28.23 -28.63 8.34
C PRO A 297 -28.49 -29.04 9.78
N ARG A 298 -28.65 -28.07 10.67
CA ARG A 298 -29.11 -28.29 12.04
C ARG A 298 -30.51 -28.95 11.98
N ARG A 299 -30.62 -30.15 12.51
CA ARG A 299 -31.92 -30.75 12.84
C ARG A 299 -32.54 -29.89 13.93
N THR A 300 -33.60 -29.20 13.60
CA THR A 300 -34.54 -28.64 14.58
C THR A 300 -35.27 -29.80 15.24
N GLY A 301 -34.88 -30.12 16.47
CA GLY A 301 -35.67 -31.04 17.29
C GLY A 301 -36.92 -30.30 17.79
N SER A 302 -38.08 -30.79 17.38
CA SER A 302 -39.34 -30.52 18.02
C SER A 302 -39.39 -31.30 19.32
N SER A 303 -39.49 -30.61 20.45
CA SER A 303 -39.92 -31.19 21.72
C SER A 303 -41.36 -30.71 21.99
N THR A 304 -42.21 -31.67 22.01
CA THR A 304 -43.50 -31.63 22.72
C THR A 304 -43.34 -31.22 24.17
#